data_d6d423808081e278c84548c6eb7c87ec
#
_entry.id   d6d423808081e278c84548c6eb7c87ec
#
_cell.length_a   1.000
_cell.length_b   1.000
_cell.length_c   1.000
_cell.angle_alpha   90.00
_cell.angle_beta   90.00
_cell.angle_gamma   90.00
#
_symmetry.space_group_name_H-M   'P 1'
#
loop_
_entity.id
_entity.type
_entity.pdbx_description
1 polymer ?
#
loop_
_entity_poly.entity_id
_entity_poly.type
_entity_poly.pdbx_seq_one_letter_code
_entity_poly.pdbx_strand_id
1 'polypeptide(L)'
;MLTACAAPSTAAPQQSVRGVLLDVVSPGLQQVNSFTLRTDDGRELAFVTAPSFNQGVAHVMTPGHMRQHMALADPITVTYRDDAGTLVALSAVDASAATN
;
A
#
# COMPACT_ATOMS: atom_id res chain seq x y z
N MET A 1 -31.20 21.91 -0.55
CA MET A 1 -30.62 21.67 -0.56
C MET A 1 -29.83 21.07 -0.39
N LEU A 2 -29.59 20.94 -0.25
CA LEU A 2 -28.83 20.42 -0.07
C LEU A 2 -28.00 20.04 0.23
N THR A 3 -27.71 19.74 0.40
CA THR A 3 -26.95 19.43 0.72
C THR A 3 -26.12 18.95 1.02
N ALA A 4 -25.98 18.84 1.21
CA ALA A 4 -25.14 18.48 1.50
C ALA A 4 -24.41 17.97 1.69
N CYS A 5 -24.19 17.78 1.74
CA CYS A 5 -23.44 17.31 1.86
C CYS A 5 -22.59 17.07 2.26
N ALA A 6 -22.28 16.99 2.49
CA ALA A 6 -21.44 16.86 2.80
C ALA A 6 -20.68 16.41 3.34
N ALA A 7 -20.48 16.17 3.49
CA ALA A 7 -19.77 15.85 3.92
C ALA A 7 -18.99 15.43 4.26
N PRO A 8 -18.66 15.12 4.43
CA PRO A 8 -17.79 15.02 5.11
C PRO A 8 -16.85 14.31 5.07
N SER A 9 -16.61 14.06 4.74
CA SER A 9 -15.86 13.61 4.83
C SER A 9 -14.75 13.59 4.83
N THR A 10 -14.55 13.45 5.01
CA THR A 10 -13.40 13.68 5.51
C THR A 10 -12.31 12.76 5.09
N ALA A 11 -12.25 11.54 5.31
CA ALA A 11 -11.22 10.65 4.86
C ALA A 11 -11.59 10.05 3.51
N ALA A 12 -10.64 9.95 2.61
CA ALA A 12 -10.83 9.24 1.38
C ALA A 12 -11.12 7.76 1.67
N PRO A 13 -11.97 7.11 0.87
CA PRO A 13 -12.26 5.71 1.08
C PRO A 13 -11.02 4.85 0.87
N GLN A 14 -10.94 3.75 1.60
CA GLN A 14 -9.87 2.79 1.44
C GLN A 14 -10.10 1.97 0.19
N GLN A 15 -9.01 1.71 -0.51
CA GLN A 15 -9.02 0.88 -1.71
C GLN A 15 -7.96 -0.20 -1.55
N SER A 16 -8.09 -1.27 -2.31
CA SER A 16 -7.10 -2.33 -2.32
C SER A 16 -6.66 -2.60 -3.76
N VAL A 17 -5.37 -2.92 -3.92
CA VAL A 17 -4.84 -3.27 -5.21
C VAL A 17 -3.80 -4.36 -5.04
N ARG A 18 -3.72 -5.26 -6.00
CA ARG A 18 -2.75 -6.34 -6.03
C ARG A 18 -1.72 -6.05 -7.11
N GLY A 19 -0.48 -6.36 -6.83
CA GLY A 19 0.56 -6.21 -7.83
C GLY A 19 1.92 -6.67 -7.34
N VAL A 20 2.92 -6.46 -8.19
CA VAL A 20 4.31 -6.85 -7.94
C VAL A 20 5.12 -5.59 -7.64
N LEU A 21 5.96 -5.66 -6.62
CA LEU A 21 6.82 -4.55 -6.25
C LEU A 21 7.89 -4.32 -7.30
N LEU A 22 8.06 -3.08 -7.70
CA LEU A 22 9.11 -2.65 -8.62
C LEU A 22 10.25 -1.95 -7.91
N ASP A 23 9.98 -1.29 -6.78
CA ASP A 23 10.99 -0.54 -6.06
C ASP A 23 10.54 -0.36 -4.61
N VAL A 24 11.49 -0.32 -3.70
CA VAL A 24 11.25 -0.10 -2.28
C VAL A 24 12.28 0.90 -1.78
N VAL A 25 11.81 2.00 -1.19
CA VAL A 25 12.67 3.02 -0.62
C VAL A 25 12.53 2.96 0.89
N SER A 26 13.64 2.74 1.58
CA SER A 26 13.64 2.68 3.04
C SER A 26 14.89 3.33 3.60
N PRO A 27 14.75 4.19 4.61
CA PRO A 27 15.91 4.82 5.24
C PRO A 27 16.66 3.87 6.17
N GLY A 28 16.04 2.77 6.57
CA GLY A 28 16.64 1.81 7.50
C GLY A 28 16.11 0.42 7.28
N LEU A 29 16.35 -0.45 8.26
CA LEU A 29 16.04 -1.87 8.13
C LEU A 29 14.60 -2.21 8.48
N GLN A 30 13.91 -1.33 9.17
CA GLN A 30 12.59 -1.67 9.71
C GLN A 30 11.47 -0.79 9.19
N GLN A 31 11.81 0.30 8.53
CA GLN A 31 10.83 1.29 8.10
C GLN A 31 10.84 1.44 6.60
N VAL A 32 9.69 1.26 5.98
CA VAL A 32 9.49 1.53 4.56
C VAL A 32 8.97 2.94 4.40
N ASN A 33 9.57 3.73 3.55
CA ASN A 33 9.17 5.10 3.29
C ASN A 33 8.20 5.19 2.13
N SER A 34 8.54 4.51 1.05
CA SER A 34 7.71 4.50 -0.15
C SER A 34 8.02 3.25 -0.96
N PHE A 35 7.15 2.94 -1.89
CA PHE A 35 7.38 1.84 -2.81
C PHE A 35 6.55 2.03 -4.06
N THR A 36 6.94 1.34 -5.13
CA THR A 36 6.23 1.35 -6.42
C THR A 36 5.73 -0.06 -6.71
N LEU A 37 4.49 -0.14 -7.16
CA LEU A 37 3.81 -1.39 -7.43
C LEU A 37 3.38 -1.41 -8.90
N ARG A 38 3.57 -2.53 -9.58
CA ARG A 38 2.93 -2.76 -10.87
C ARG A 38 1.68 -3.60 -10.64
N THR A 39 0.53 -3.04 -10.94
CA THR A 39 -0.74 -3.73 -10.73
C THR A 39 -0.94 -4.84 -11.75
N ASP A 40 -1.92 -5.70 -11.48
CA ASP A 40 -2.23 -6.82 -12.38
C ASP A 40 -2.66 -6.36 -13.77
N ASP A 41 -3.19 -5.13 -13.88
CA ASP A 41 -3.59 -4.56 -15.16
C ASP A 41 -2.49 -3.72 -15.81
N GLY A 42 -1.27 -3.76 -15.27
CA GLY A 42 -0.10 -3.14 -15.90
C GLY A 42 0.16 -1.70 -15.52
N ARG A 43 -0.57 -1.14 -14.55
CA ARG A 43 -0.32 0.23 -14.11
C ARG A 43 0.81 0.26 -13.07
N GLU A 44 1.55 1.34 -13.06
CA GLU A 44 2.56 1.57 -12.04
C GLU A 44 2.04 2.61 -11.05
N LEU A 45 1.97 2.22 -9.79
CA LEU A 45 1.47 3.08 -8.73
C LEU A 45 2.58 3.29 -7.70
N ALA A 46 2.84 4.54 -7.38
CA ALA A 46 3.82 4.92 -6.36
C ALA A 46 3.07 5.26 -5.08
N PHE A 47 3.47 4.63 -3.98
CA PHE A 47 2.84 4.82 -2.68
C PHE A 47 3.82 5.42 -1.70
N VAL A 48 3.34 6.31 -0.84
CA VAL A 48 4.04 6.66 0.39
C VAL A 48 3.34 5.91 1.52
N THR A 49 4.08 5.56 2.57
CA THR A 49 3.51 4.83 3.69
C THR A 49 2.87 5.78 4.68
N ALA A 50 1.71 5.40 5.20
CA ALA A 50 1.08 6.12 6.29
C ALA A 50 1.88 5.91 7.58
N PRO A 51 1.76 6.83 8.56
CA PRO A 51 2.40 6.61 9.86
C PRO A 51 1.94 5.32 10.53
N SER A 52 0.72 4.87 10.23
CA SER A 52 0.18 3.62 10.78
C SER A 52 0.56 2.38 9.99
N PHE A 53 1.35 2.53 8.93
CA PHE A 53 1.79 1.39 8.13
C PHE A 53 2.54 0.40 9.03
N ASN A 54 2.19 -0.87 8.96
CA ASN A 54 2.75 -1.94 9.79
C ASN A 54 2.36 -1.86 11.27
N GLN A 55 1.41 -1.01 11.65
CA GLN A 55 0.93 -0.98 13.02
C GLN A 55 -0.34 -1.81 13.14
N GLY A 56 -0.43 -2.58 14.20
CA GLY A 56 -1.62 -3.36 14.49
C GLY A 56 -1.85 -4.52 13.55
N VAL A 57 -0.83 -4.96 12.83
CA VAL A 57 -0.91 -6.09 11.90
C VAL A 57 -0.16 -7.28 12.47
N ALA A 58 -0.61 -8.48 12.10
CA ALA A 58 0.01 -9.71 12.56
C ALA A 58 1.39 -9.91 11.95
N HIS A 59 1.56 -9.49 10.70
CA HIS A 59 2.83 -9.64 9.99
C HIS A 59 3.30 -8.27 9.51
N VAL A 60 4.45 -7.84 10.02
CA VAL A 60 5.03 -6.57 9.65
C VAL A 60 5.70 -6.70 8.29
N MET A 61 5.36 -5.79 7.37
CA MET A 61 5.97 -5.74 6.06
C MET A 61 7.25 -4.92 6.14
N THR A 62 8.37 -5.57 6.47
CA THR A 62 9.66 -4.91 6.57
C THR A 62 10.24 -4.63 5.18
N PRO A 63 11.21 -3.69 5.07
CA PRO A 63 11.88 -3.48 3.79
C PRO A 63 12.52 -4.74 3.21
N GLY A 64 13.14 -5.56 4.07
CA GLY A 64 13.73 -6.81 3.61
C GLY A 64 12.69 -7.77 3.07
N HIS A 65 11.55 -7.89 3.74
CA HIS A 65 10.46 -8.74 3.29
C HIS A 65 9.90 -8.24 1.94
N MET A 66 9.73 -6.94 1.81
CA MET A 66 9.24 -6.36 0.56
C MET A 66 10.25 -6.59 -0.58
N ARG A 67 11.54 -6.45 -0.31
CA ARG A 67 12.56 -6.71 -1.32
C ARG A 67 12.60 -8.16 -1.73
N GLN A 68 12.28 -9.07 -0.82
CA GLN A 68 12.16 -10.49 -1.15
C GLN A 68 11.00 -10.71 -2.12
N HIS A 69 9.85 -10.10 -1.86
CA HIS A 69 8.73 -10.15 -2.80
C HIS A 69 9.11 -9.58 -4.15
N MET A 70 9.85 -8.48 -4.14
CA MET A 70 10.30 -7.84 -5.38
C MET A 70 11.21 -8.77 -6.18
N ALA A 71 12.17 -9.39 -5.51
CA ALA A 71 13.13 -10.27 -6.18
C ALA A 71 12.48 -11.51 -6.77
N LEU A 72 11.42 -12.02 -6.13
CA LEU A 72 10.71 -13.21 -6.56
C LEU A 72 9.53 -12.90 -7.48
N ALA A 73 9.26 -11.61 -7.72
CA ALA A 73 8.06 -11.17 -8.42
C ALA A 73 6.79 -11.74 -7.79
N ASP A 74 6.77 -11.80 -6.48
CA ASP A 74 5.70 -12.39 -5.70
C ASP A 74 4.72 -11.29 -5.32
N PRO A 75 3.46 -11.32 -5.76
CA PRO A 75 2.57 -10.19 -5.59
C PRO A 75 2.18 -9.95 -4.14
N ILE A 76 1.87 -8.69 -3.85
CA ILE A 76 1.31 -8.27 -2.56
C ILE A 76 -0.01 -7.57 -2.82
N THR A 77 -0.82 -7.46 -1.76
CA THR A 77 -2.03 -6.66 -1.76
C THR A 77 -1.83 -5.46 -0.86
N VAL A 78 -2.05 -4.27 -1.42
CA VAL A 78 -1.88 -3.00 -0.71
C VAL A 78 -3.24 -2.39 -0.47
N THR A 79 -3.52 -2.04 0.79
CA THR A 79 -4.67 -1.23 1.15
C THR A 79 -4.21 0.21 1.27
N TYR A 80 -4.88 1.11 0.58
CA TYR A 80 -4.41 2.49 0.47
C TYR A 80 -5.59 3.45 0.36
N ARG A 81 -5.29 4.74 0.47
CA ARG A 81 -6.23 5.80 0.14
C ARG A 81 -5.54 6.78 -0.81
N ASP A 82 -6.34 7.50 -1.59
CA ASP A 82 -5.86 8.53 -2.50
C ASP A 82 -6.13 9.88 -1.85
N ASP A 83 -5.09 10.55 -1.39
CA ASP A 83 -5.17 11.87 -0.77
C ASP A 83 -4.76 12.91 -1.80
N ALA A 84 -5.73 13.43 -2.54
CA ALA A 84 -5.50 14.50 -3.53
C ALA A 84 -4.38 14.14 -4.51
N GLY A 85 -4.38 12.92 -4.99
CA GLY A 85 -3.40 12.45 -5.96
C GLY A 85 -2.21 11.74 -5.35
N THR A 86 -2.03 11.79 -4.03
CA THR A 86 -0.98 11.06 -3.34
C THR A 86 -1.55 9.75 -2.82
N LEU A 87 -0.98 8.65 -3.25
CA LEU A 87 -1.42 7.33 -2.79
C LEU A 87 -0.72 7.00 -1.49
N VAL A 88 -1.50 6.81 -0.44
CA VAL A 88 -0.98 6.57 0.91
C VAL A 88 -1.29 5.13 1.28
N ALA A 89 -0.23 4.32 1.40
CA ALA A 89 -0.37 2.92 1.76
C ALA A 89 -0.66 2.79 3.26
N LEU A 90 -1.74 2.12 3.58
CA LEU A 90 -2.16 1.91 4.96
C LEU A 90 -1.66 0.56 5.48
N SER A 91 -1.62 -0.44 4.62
CA SER A 91 -1.10 -1.76 4.95
C SER A 91 -0.76 -2.52 3.68
N ALA A 92 0.05 -3.56 3.84
CA ALA A 92 0.39 -4.46 2.73
C ALA A 92 0.50 -5.88 3.30
N VAL A 93 0.03 -6.85 2.53
CA VAL A 93 0.08 -8.26 2.92
C VAL A 93 0.43 -9.10 1.70
N ASP A 94 0.88 -10.32 1.94
CA ASP A 94 1.15 -11.27 0.87
C ASP A 94 -0.15 -11.57 0.13
N ALA A 95 -0.15 -11.41 -1.19
CA ALA A 95 -1.36 -11.63 -1.96
C ALA A 95 -1.81 -13.08 -1.91
N SER A 96 -0.87 -14.01 -1.86
CA SER A 96 -1.20 -15.42 -1.76
C SER A 96 -1.93 -15.76 -0.46
N ALA A 97 -1.59 -15.08 0.63
CA ALA A 97 -2.30 -15.26 1.90
C ALA A 97 -3.69 -14.65 1.85
N ALA A 98 -3.87 -13.59 1.09
CA ALA A 98 -5.14 -12.89 1.00
C ALA A 98 -6.16 -13.62 0.15
N THR A 99 -5.74 -14.54 -0.70
CA THR A 99 -6.65 -15.23 -1.60
C THR A 99 -7.33 -16.43 -0.99
N ASN A 100 -6.97 -16.78 0.19
CA ASN A 100 -7.62 -17.91 0.88
C ASN A 100 -8.84 -17.47 1.69
#